data_cb285bdd58b1da6d18107016740592de
#
_entry.id   cb285bdd58b1da6d18107016740592de
#
_cell.length_a   1.000
_cell.length_b   1.000
_cell.length_c   1.000
_cell.angle_alpha   90.00
_cell.angle_beta   90.00
_cell.angle_gamma   90.00
#
_symmetry.space_group_name_H-M   'P 1'
#
loop_
_entity.id
_entity.type
_entity.pdbx_description
1 polymer ?
#
loop_
_entity_poly.entity_id
_entity_poly.type
_entity_poly.pdbx_seq_one_letter_code
_entity_poly.pdbx_strand_id
1 'polypeptide(L)'
;MDNAIWAIWYDIKKDQEHEYLEWMHKTYLPKIQSEAGCLWVAHYRAGANEGEGMKSIRDNLPRSSDRIGQGSQYIQLVGSASIATLTGHNKFISDPNIIDQAELKKREGKRECIFQVVSRVDGPETKEKTPSTTPGPVIQMGSFRTKTIDDEFDVCSWYTQHRLPAIARLQGCITARTMLSAAGWAKFSVLYEFTSLEARQKNFEEKHEALGLTDDKWTHRIHNYTVHAPGSPSVAERIWPPVIS
;
A
#
# COMPACT_ATOMS: atom_id res chain seq x y z
N MET A 1 4.55 9.12 15.39
CA MET A 1 3.77 8.95 14.15
C MET A 1 4.56 8.05 13.22
N ASP A 2 3.92 7.17 12.49
CA ASP A 2 4.55 6.26 11.52
C ASP A 2 4.88 7.02 10.23
N ASN A 3 6.13 7.43 10.10
CA ASN A 3 6.60 8.24 8.98
C ASN A 3 7.31 7.44 7.89
N ALA A 4 7.54 6.15 8.12
CA ALA A 4 8.15 5.26 7.14
C ALA A 4 7.40 3.93 7.05
N ILE A 5 7.32 3.36 5.86
CA ILE A 5 6.65 2.10 5.60
C ILE A 5 7.54 1.24 4.70
N TRP A 6 7.81 0.02 5.13
CA TRP A 6 8.34 -1.03 4.27
C TRP A 6 7.17 -1.86 3.74
N ALA A 7 7.01 -1.87 2.44
CA ALA A 7 5.94 -2.57 1.75
C ALA A 7 6.51 -3.68 0.87
N ILE A 8 5.92 -4.87 0.96
CA ILE A 8 6.33 -6.07 0.24
C ILE A 8 5.10 -6.67 -0.42
N TRP A 9 5.15 -6.86 -1.74
CA TRP A 9 4.14 -7.55 -2.53
C TRP A 9 4.67 -8.90 -2.99
N TYR A 10 3.84 -9.92 -2.98
CA TYR A 10 4.21 -11.28 -3.39
C TYR A 10 3.00 -12.17 -3.60
N ASP A 11 3.23 -13.30 -4.24
CA ASP A 11 2.29 -14.40 -4.37
C ASP A 11 2.79 -15.62 -3.60
N ILE A 12 1.88 -16.55 -3.29
CA ILE A 12 2.20 -17.86 -2.70
C ILE A 12 1.45 -18.91 -3.50
N LYS A 13 2.12 -20.04 -3.78
CA LYS A 13 1.48 -21.19 -4.42
C LYS A 13 0.31 -21.69 -3.58
N LYS A 14 -0.79 -22.02 -4.24
CA LYS A 14 -2.03 -22.40 -3.58
C LYS A 14 -1.89 -23.62 -2.64
N ASP A 15 -1.06 -24.56 -3.00
CA ASP A 15 -0.75 -25.76 -2.22
C ASP A 15 0.10 -25.49 -0.97
N GLN A 16 0.80 -24.36 -0.91
CA GLN A 16 1.64 -23.91 0.20
C GLN A 16 0.98 -22.80 1.03
N GLU A 17 -0.11 -22.22 0.56
CA GLU A 17 -0.70 -21.00 1.09
C GLU A 17 -1.09 -21.14 2.57
N HIS A 18 -1.76 -22.23 2.93
CA HIS A 18 -2.26 -22.44 4.30
C HIS A 18 -1.12 -22.48 5.32
N GLU A 19 -0.13 -23.34 5.10
CA GLU A 19 1.03 -23.49 6.00
C GLU A 19 1.86 -22.22 6.07
N TYR A 20 2.05 -21.55 4.93
CA TYR A 20 2.78 -20.31 4.86
C TYR A 20 2.09 -19.19 5.65
N LEU A 21 0.77 -19.02 5.52
CA LEU A 21 0.02 -18.02 6.28
C LEU A 21 0.01 -18.32 7.78
N GLU A 22 -0.07 -19.58 8.17
CA GLU A 22 0.02 -19.97 9.57
C GLU A 22 1.38 -19.58 10.16
N TRP A 23 2.48 -19.92 9.50
CA TRP A 23 3.83 -19.50 9.89
C TRP A 23 3.96 -17.97 9.92
N MET A 24 3.50 -17.29 8.88
CA MET A 24 3.52 -15.82 8.80
C MET A 24 2.87 -15.18 10.02
N HIS A 25 1.63 -15.59 10.33
CA HIS A 25 0.81 -14.92 11.33
C HIS A 25 1.15 -15.34 12.77
N LYS A 26 1.62 -16.57 12.99
CA LYS A 26 1.95 -17.08 14.33
C LYS A 26 3.42 -16.88 14.71
N THR A 27 4.31 -16.77 13.73
CA THR A 27 5.75 -16.75 13.99
C THR A 27 6.44 -15.50 13.45
N TYR A 28 6.34 -15.25 12.15
CA TYR A 28 7.15 -14.23 11.50
C TYR A 28 6.71 -12.79 11.81
N LEU A 29 5.43 -12.45 11.60
CA LEU A 29 4.94 -11.09 11.85
C LEU A 29 4.98 -10.68 13.32
N PRO A 30 4.64 -11.55 14.31
CA PRO A 30 4.83 -11.24 15.72
C PRO A 30 6.29 -10.92 16.08
N LYS A 31 7.25 -11.67 15.52
CA LYS A 31 8.69 -11.39 15.72
C LYS A 31 9.05 -10.00 15.22
N ILE A 32 8.66 -9.66 13.97
CA ILE A 32 8.92 -8.32 13.42
C ILE A 32 8.27 -7.24 14.29
N GLN A 33 7.04 -7.46 14.72
CA GLN A 33 6.32 -6.48 15.53
C GLN A 33 6.96 -6.24 16.90
N SER A 34 7.66 -7.24 17.46
CA SER A 34 8.37 -7.11 18.74
C SER A 34 9.72 -6.38 18.63
N GLU A 35 10.23 -6.15 17.43
CA GLU A 35 11.53 -5.53 17.23
C GLU A 35 11.51 -4.02 17.48
N ALA A 36 12.61 -3.53 18.05
CA ALA A 36 12.78 -2.11 18.34
C ALA A 36 12.70 -1.27 17.05
N GLY A 37 11.86 -0.25 17.06
CA GLY A 37 11.63 0.65 15.91
C GLY A 37 10.48 0.20 14.99
N CYS A 38 9.94 -1.00 15.16
CA CYS A 38 8.69 -1.39 14.55
C CYS A 38 7.52 -0.81 15.35
N LEU A 39 6.66 -0.02 14.71
CA LEU A 39 5.48 0.55 15.35
C LEU A 39 4.25 -0.35 15.14
N TRP A 40 4.13 -0.94 13.98
CA TRP A 40 3.07 -1.86 13.63
C TRP A 40 3.47 -2.73 12.42
N VAL A 41 2.83 -3.87 12.30
CA VAL A 41 2.89 -4.73 11.12
C VAL A 41 1.47 -5.02 10.69
N ALA A 42 1.24 -5.10 9.38
CA ALA A 42 -0.05 -5.48 8.81
C ALA A 42 0.15 -6.36 7.57
N HIS A 43 -0.71 -7.34 7.42
CA HIS A 43 -0.72 -8.24 6.27
C HIS A 43 -2.10 -8.22 5.62
N TYR A 44 -2.11 -8.03 4.32
CA TYR A 44 -3.31 -7.86 3.51
C TYR A 44 -3.37 -8.92 2.41
N ARG A 45 -4.58 -9.34 2.07
CA ARG A 45 -4.88 -10.10 0.86
C ARG A 45 -5.53 -9.17 -0.16
N ALA A 46 -4.95 -9.10 -1.36
CA ALA A 46 -5.44 -8.26 -2.45
C ALA A 46 -6.38 -9.04 -3.38
N GLY A 47 -7.27 -8.32 -4.05
CA GLY A 47 -8.03 -8.81 -5.20
C GLY A 47 -9.26 -9.66 -4.91
N ALA A 48 -9.55 -10.06 -3.66
CA ALA A 48 -10.62 -11.01 -3.37
C ALA A 48 -12.05 -10.46 -3.68
N ASN A 49 -12.25 -9.15 -3.56
CA ASN A 49 -13.55 -8.50 -3.73
C ASN A 49 -13.42 -7.14 -4.42
N GLU A 50 -12.59 -7.07 -5.44
CA GLU A 50 -12.36 -5.83 -6.18
C GLU A 50 -13.54 -5.56 -7.13
N GLY A 51 -14.11 -4.34 -7.05
CA GLY A 51 -15.16 -3.90 -7.94
C GLY A 51 -14.71 -3.86 -9.42
N GLU A 52 -15.65 -4.04 -10.34
CA GLU A 52 -15.38 -4.00 -11.79
C GLU A 52 -14.76 -2.68 -12.25
N GLY A 53 -15.14 -1.56 -11.62
CA GLY A 53 -14.59 -0.24 -11.90
C GLY A 53 -13.08 -0.15 -11.63
N MET A 54 -12.61 -0.65 -10.48
CA MET A 54 -11.18 -0.65 -10.16
C MET A 54 -10.40 -1.58 -11.09
N LYS A 55 -10.96 -2.74 -11.43
CA LYS A 55 -10.36 -3.65 -12.39
C LYS A 55 -10.18 -2.96 -13.75
N SER A 56 -11.23 -2.30 -14.24
CA SER A 56 -11.18 -1.54 -15.50
C SER A 56 -10.13 -0.41 -15.45
N ILE A 57 -10.09 0.37 -14.35
CA ILE A 57 -9.08 1.42 -14.19
C ILE A 57 -7.68 0.80 -14.24
N ARG A 58 -7.43 -0.25 -13.46
CA ARG A 58 -6.13 -0.91 -13.38
C ARG A 58 -5.69 -1.49 -14.72
N ASP A 59 -6.60 -2.09 -15.48
CA ASP A 59 -6.29 -2.71 -16.77
C ASP A 59 -5.93 -1.66 -17.86
N ASN A 60 -6.41 -0.43 -17.71
CA ASN A 60 -6.12 0.68 -18.62
C ASN A 60 -4.91 1.55 -18.22
N LEU A 61 -4.36 1.39 -17.01
CA LEU A 61 -3.18 2.15 -16.59
C LEU A 61 -1.90 1.65 -17.26
N PRO A 62 -0.98 2.56 -17.68
CA PRO A 62 0.33 2.17 -18.20
C PRO A 62 1.08 1.30 -17.18
N ARG A 63 1.67 0.20 -17.67
CA ARG A 63 2.44 -0.76 -16.86
C ARG A 63 3.93 -0.63 -17.13
N SER A 64 4.72 -0.89 -16.08
CA SER A 64 6.15 -0.99 -16.23
C SER A 64 6.54 -2.20 -17.11
N SER A 65 7.49 -1.95 -18.02
CA SER A 65 8.21 -2.99 -18.75
C SER A 65 9.48 -3.46 -18.02
N ASP A 66 9.82 -2.88 -16.87
CA ASP A 66 10.98 -3.23 -16.09
C ASP A 66 10.87 -4.66 -15.54
N ARG A 67 12.01 -5.31 -15.38
CA ARG A 67 12.09 -6.65 -14.76
C ARG A 67 11.95 -6.54 -13.24
N ILE A 68 10.72 -6.39 -12.77
CA ILE A 68 10.37 -6.35 -11.35
C ILE A 68 9.43 -7.51 -11.00
N GLY A 69 9.41 -7.88 -9.72
CA GLY A 69 8.51 -8.93 -9.25
C GLY A 69 7.04 -8.63 -9.55
N GLN A 70 6.32 -9.63 -10.04
CA GLN A 70 4.94 -9.51 -10.53
C GLN A 70 3.90 -9.86 -9.44
N GLY A 71 4.34 -10.36 -8.27
CA GLY A 71 3.45 -10.77 -7.19
C GLY A 71 2.53 -9.65 -6.74
N SER A 72 1.27 -9.98 -6.50
CA SER A 72 0.21 -9.02 -6.21
C SER A 72 -0.89 -9.55 -5.28
N GLN A 73 -0.84 -10.83 -4.91
CA GLN A 73 -1.86 -11.48 -4.08
C GLN A 73 -1.81 -11.02 -2.63
N TYR A 74 -0.61 -10.79 -2.09
CA TYR A 74 -0.39 -10.37 -0.71
C TYR A 74 0.39 -9.07 -0.62
N ILE A 75 0.07 -8.28 0.40
CA ILE A 75 0.81 -7.06 0.76
C ILE A 75 1.15 -7.14 2.24
N GLN A 76 2.44 -7.19 2.55
CA GLN A 76 2.95 -7.01 3.92
C GLN A 76 3.40 -5.57 4.07
N LEU A 77 2.96 -4.92 5.14
CA LEU A 77 3.38 -3.56 5.51
C LEU A 77 4.01 -3.58 6.90
N VAL A 78 5.09 -2.84 7.06
CA VAL A 78 5.76 -2.60 8.35
C VAL A 78 5.92 -1.10 8.52
N GLY A 79 5.32 -0.55 9.57
CA GLY A 79 5.40 0.87 9.90
C GLY A 79 6.49 1.18 10.92
N SER A 80 7.21 2.27 10.69
CA SER A 80 8.25 2.78 11.58
C SER A 80 8.17 4.30 11.72
N ALA A 81 8.72 4.84 12.80
CA ALA A 81 8.79 6.28 13.04
C ALA A 81 9.76 7.00 12.08
N SER A 82 10.76 6.30 11.58
CA SER A 82 11.81 6.89 10.74
C SER A 82 12.24 5.92 9.64
N ILE A 83 12.53 6.49 8.48
CA ILE A 83 13.12 5.73 7.38
C ILE A 83 14.50 5.16 7.73
N ALA A 84 15.26 5.85 8.59
CA ALA A 84 16.56 5.37 9.06
C ALA A 84 16.43 4.02 9.80
N THR A 85 15.31 3.79 10.48
CA THR A 85 15.01 2.50 11.10
C THR A 85 14.88 1.38 10.06
N LEU A 86 14.36 1.66 8.88
CA LEU A 86 14.13 0.68 7.82
C LEU A 86 15.31 0.54 6.85
N THR A 87 16.20 1.53 6.75
CA THR A 87 17.34 1.54 5.81
C THR A 87 18.69 1.36 6.49
N GLY A 88 18.74 1.45 7.82
CA GLY A 88 19.96 1.29 8.61
C GLY A 88 20.28 -0.17 8.94
N HIS A 89 21.08 -0.36 10.00
CA HIS A 89 21.40 -1.70 10.54
C HIS A 89 20.21 -2.31 11.27
N ASN A 90 19.16 -2.57 10.53
CA ASN A 90 17.90 -2.99 11.12
C ASN A 90 17.74 -4.50 11.10
N LYS A 91 17.67 -5.08 12.29
CA LYS A 91 17.64 -6.51 12.48
C LYS A 91 16.43 -7.16 11.81
N PHE A 92 15.24 -6.56 11.85
CA PHE A 92 14.04 -7.21 11.32
C PHE A 92 13.95 -7.24 9.78
N ILE A 93 14.81 -6.52 9.08
CA ILE A 93 14.94 -6.63 7.61
C ILE A 93 16.03 -7.63 7.23
N SER A 94 17.10 -7.76 8.03
CA SER A 94 18.31 -8.49 7.66
C SER A 94 18.81 -9.52 8.67
N ASP A 95 18.27 -9.58 9.90
CA ASP A 95 18.73 -10.54 10.91
C ASP A 95 18.27 -11.97 10.55
N PRO A 96 19.20 -12.90 10.30
CA PRO A 96 18.88 -14.29 9.99
C PRO A 96 18.15 -15.02 11.13
N ASN A 97 18.24 -14.55 12.38
CA ASN A 97 17.51 -15.14 13.50
C ASN A 97 16.02 -14.78 13.52
N ILE A 98 15.66 -13.67 12.87
CA ILE A 98 14.26 -13.24 12.73
C ILE A 98 13.68 -13.79 11.42
N ILE A 99 14.53 -13.93 10.40
CA ILE A 99 14.15 -14.26 9.04
C ILE A 99 14.39 -15.75 8.77
N ASP A 100 13.32 -16.54 8.69
CA ASP A 100 13.39 -17.87 8.14
C ASP A 100 13.52 -17.77 6.60
N GLN A 101 14.74 -17.92 6.11
CA GLN A 101 15.04 -17.80 4.69
C GLN A 101 14.35 -18.88 3.85
N ALA A 102 14.08 -20.05 4.41
CA ALA A 102 13.40 -21.14 3.69
C ALA A 102 11.93 -20.77 3.43
N GLU A 103 11.24 -20.28 4.43
CA GLU A 103 9.85 -19.84 4.31
C GLU A 103 9.73 -18.61 3.41
N LEU A 104 10.61 -17.62 3.55
CA LEU A 104 10.56 -16.42 2.72
C LEU A 104 10.86 -16.68 1.23
N LYS A 105 11.61 -17.74 0.90
CA LYS A 105 11.85 -18.16 -0.49
C LYS A 105 10.60 -18.71 -1.19
N LYS A 106 9.54 -19.05 -0.45
CA LYS A 106 8.25 -19.44 -1.04
C LYS A 106 7.50 -18.28 -1.68
N ARG A 107 7.92 -17.01 -1.43
CA ARG A 107 7.34 -15.80 -2.04
C ARG A 107 7.69 -15.71 -3.52
N GLU A 108 6.69 -15.90 -4.37
CA GLU A 108 6.84 -15.76 -5.82
C GLU A 108 6.64 -14.31 -6.24
N GLY A 109 7.38 -13.86 -7.25
CA GLY A 109 7.25 -12.52 -7.80
C GLY A 109 7.43 -11.39 -6.78
N LYS A 110 8.23 -11.62 -5.73
CA LYS A 110 8.45 -10.63 -4.67
C LYS A 110 8.98 -9.32 -5.23
N ARG A 111 8.36 -8.20 -4.83
CA ARG A 111 8.92 -6.86 -4.94
C ARG A 111 8.73 -6.12 -3.61
N GLU A 112 9.61 -5.17 -3.35
CA GLU A 112 9.56 -4.40 -2.12
C GLU A 112 9.99 -2.96 -2.34
N CYS A 113 9.47 -2.08 -1.49
CA CYS A 113 9.85 -0.67 -1.42
C CYS A 113 9.88 -0.20 0.03
N ILE A 114 10.82 0.67 0.34
CA ILE A 114 10.87 1.41 1.60
C ILE A 114 10.47 2.85 1.30
N PHE A 115 9.39 3.30 1.91
CA PHE A 115 8.79 4.60 1.67
C PHE A 115 8.92 5.53 2.86
N GLN A 116 9.15 6.82 2.58
CA GLN A 116 8.96 7.93 3.49
C GLN A 116 7.57 8.55 3.27
N VAL A 117 6.79 8.71 4.31
CA VAL A 117 5.53 9.45 4.27
C VAL A 117 5.84 10.94 4.13
N VAL A 118 5.31 11.58 3.10
CA VAL A 118 5.53 13.00 2.80
C VAL A 118 4.31 13.88 3.06
N SER A 119 3.11 13.32 2.93
CA SER A 119 1.85 14.00 3.26
C SER A 119 0.85 13.00 3.84
N ARG A 120 0.01 13.51 4.74
CA ARG A 120 -1.07 12.73 5.34
C ARG A 120 -2.29 13.63 5.56
N VAL A 121 -3.46 13.07 5.36
CA VAL A 121 -4.74 13.66 5.76
C VAL A 121 -5.55 12.63 6.53
N ASP A 122 -6.31 13.11 7.49
CA ASP A 122 -7.27 12.32 8.24
C ASP A 122 -8.65 12.43 7.56
N GLY A 123 -9.31 11.28 7.42
CA GLY A 123 -10.68 11.19 6.93
C GLY A 123 -11.71 11.34 8.05
N PRO A 124 -13.02 11.36 7.72
CA PRO A 124 -14.09 11.49 8.71
C PRO A 124 -14.13 10.34 9.73
N GLU A 125 -13.61 9.16 9.36
CA GLU A 125 -13.61 7.95 10.21
C GLU A 125 -12.33 7.79 11.04
N THR A 126 -11.47 8.81 11.05
CA THR A 126 -10.26 8.79 11.87
C THR A 126 -10.64 8.84 13.34
N LYS A 127 -10.17 7.84 14.08
CA LYS A 127 -10.17 7.84 15.55
C LYS A 127 -8.79 8.28 16.02
N GLU A 128 -8.68 8.69 17.28
CA GLU A 128 -7.38 8.93 17.91
C GLU A 128 -6.47 7.71 17.69
N LYS A 129 -5.32 7.95 17.08
CA LYS A 129 -4.34 6.92 16.77
C LYS A 129 -3.06 7.15 17.53
N THR A 130 -2.58 6.09 18.18
CA THR A 130 -1.21 6.05 18.66
C THR A 130 -0.24 5.74 17.51
N PRO A 131 1.07 6.00 17.63
CA PRO A 131 2.05 5.63 16.62
C PRO A 131 2.04 4.14 16.25
N SER A 132 1.60 3.27 17.16
CA SER A 132 1.53 1.81 16.97
C SER A 132 0.21 1.31 16.37
N THR A 133 -0.71 2.20 16.01
CA THR A 133 -1.98 1.79 15.40
C THR A 133 -1.74 1.27 13.99
N THR A 134 -2.14 0.03 13.74
CA THR A 134 -2.13 -0.58 12.40
C THR A 134 -3.04 0.18 11.45
N PRO A 135 -2.71 0.23 10.14
CA PRO A 135 -3.62 0.77 9.13
C PRO A 135 -4.97 0.08 9.10
N GLY A 136 -5.97 0.74 8.52
CA GLY A 136 -7.36 0.31 8.50
C GLY A 136 -7.60 -1.10 7.95
N PRO A 137 -8.82 -1.66 8.15
CA PRO A 137 -9.15 -3.02 7.72
C PRO A 137 -9.11 -3.20 6.21
N VAL A 138 -9.35 -2.15 5.45
CA VAL A 138 -9.27 -2.13 3.99
C VAL A 138 -8.33 -1.04 3.54
N ILE A 139 -7.48 -1.36 2.58
CA ILE A 139 -6.58 -0.40 1.96
C ILE A 139 -6.72 -0.38 0.44
N GLN A 140 -6.41 0.77 -0.15
CA GLN A 140 -6.00 0.85 -1.55
C GLN A 140 -4.60 1.42 -1.60
N MET A 141 -3.68 0.68 -2.23
CA MET A 141 -2.29 1.09 -2.33
C MET A 141 -1.84 1.16 -3.77
N GLY A 142 -1.44 2.36 -4.20
CA GLY A 142 -0.81 2.59 -5.50
C GLY A 142 0.70 2.68 -5.38
N SER A 143 1.43 2.13 -6.35
CA SER A 143 2.88 2.28 -6.47
C SER A 143 3.26 2.49 -7.94
N PHE A 144 3.94 3.61 -8.23
CA PHE A 144 4.14 4.05 -9.61
C PHE A 144 5.37 4.97 -9.76
N ARG A 145 5.70 5.26 -11.02
CA ARG A 145 6.62 6.31 -11.47
C ARG A 145 5.90 7.23 -12.43
N THR A 146 6.48 8.37 -12.72
CA THR A 146 6.08 9.26 -13.81
C THR A 146 7.03 9.09 -14.99
N LYS A 147 6.64 9.63 -16.16
CA LYS A 147 7.45 9.57 -17.37
C LYS A 147 8.53 10.65 -17.41
N THR A 148 8.23 11.86 -16.90
CA THR A 148 9.15 13.00 -16.91
C THR A 148 9.26 13.64 -15.53
N ILE A 149 10.22 14.56 -15.37
CA ILE A 149 10.38 15.35 -14.14
C ILE A 149 9.21 16.32 -13.95
N ASP A 150 8.72 16.92 -15.03
CA ASP A 150 7.56 17.82 -14.97
C ASP A 150 6.30 17.10 -14.50
N ASP A 151 6.11 15.85 -14.94
CA ASP A 151 5.04 14.99 -14.44
C ASP A 151 5.16 14.72 -12.93
N GLU A 152 6.37 14.67 -12.38
CA GLU A 152 6.58 14.50 -10.93
C GLU A 152 6.05 15.69 -10.13
N PHE A 153 6.31 16.90 -10.60
CA PHE A 153 5.77 18.12 -9.97
C PHE A 153 4.25 18.19 -10.11
N ASP A 154 3.71 17.81 -11.27
CA ASP A 154 2.26 17.82 -11.51
C ASP A 154 1.55 16.80 -10.60
N VAL A 155 2.06 15.57 -10.47
CA VAL A 155 1.45 14.55 -9.58
C VAL A 155 1.52 14.97 -8.10
N CYS A 156 2.61 15.58 -7.65
CA CYS A 156 2.72 16.10 -6.28
C CYS A 156 1.69 17.22 -6.05
N SER A 157 1.55 18.13 -7.01
CA SER A 157 0.56 19.22 -6.95
C SER A 157 -0.87 18.67 -6.94
N TRP A 158 -1.16 17.68 -7.78
CA TRP A 158 -2.46 17.03 -7.82
C TRP A 158 -2.84 16.37 -6.49
N TYR A 159 -1.91 15.64 -5.86
CA TYR A 159 -2.17 15.06 -4.56
C TYR A 159 -2.46 16.11 -3.50
N THR A 160 -1.66 17.17 -3.41
CA THR A 160 -1.79 18.17 -2.35
C THR A 160 -2.96 19.12 -2.55
N GLN A 161 -3.26 19.51 -3.78
CA GLN A 161 -4.27 20.52 -4.09
C GLN A 161 -5.65 19.91 -4.41
N HIS A 162 -5.70 18.69 -4.89
CA HIS A 162 -6.94 18.07 -5.36
C HIS A 162 -7.28 16.78 -4.62
N ARG A 163 -6.40 15.77 -4.68
CA ARG A 163 -6.73 14.41 -4.23
C ARG A 163 -6.84 14.31 -2.71
N LEU A 164 -5.83 14.71 -1.95
CA LEU A 164 -5.87 14.60 -0.50
C LEU A 164 -6.96 15.44 0.15
N PRO A 165 -7.22 16.71 -0.26
CA PRO A 165 -8.36 17.48 0.25
C PRO A 165 -9.72 16.83 -0.02
N ALA A 166 -9.88 16.15 -1.15
CA ALA A 166 -11.12 15.42 -1.45
C ALA A 166 -11.27 14.19 -0.56
N ILE A 167 -10.20 13.41 -0.40
CA ILE A 167 -10.20 12.21 0.45
C ILE A 167 -10.41 12.54 1.92
N ALA A 168 -9.90 13.66 2.42
CA ALA A 168 -10.13 14.12 3.79
C ALA A 168 -11.60 14.34 4.15
N ARG A 169 -12.49 14.44 3.15
CA ARG A 169 -13.94 14.62 3.34
C ARG A 169 -14.76 13.38 2.96
N LEU A 170 -14.08 12.30 2.53
CA LEU A 170 -14.74 11.14 1.97
C LEU A 170 -15.25 10.22 3.09
N GLN A 171 -16.54 9.98 3.17
CA GLN A 171 -17.14 9.04 4.12
C GLN A 171 -16.56 7.62 3.92
N GLY A 172 -16.27 6.96 5.03
CA GLY A 172 -15.62 5.66 5.04
C GLY A 172 -14.09 5.72 4.94
N CYS A 173 -13.50 6.91 4.68
CA CYS A 173 -12.06 7.08 4.72
C CYS A 173 -11.56 7.28 6.15
N ILE A 174 -10.52 6.52 6.52
CA ILE A 174 -9.83 6.65 7.81
C ILE A 174 -8.66 7.62 7.66
N THR A 175 -7.72 7.34 6.77
CA THR A 175 -6.59 8.23 6.44
C THR A 175 -6.17 8.05 4.99
N ALA A 176 -5.47 9.04 4.47
CA ALA A 176 -4.72 8.90 3.22
C ALA A 176 -3.33 9.49 3.39
N ARG A 177 -2.34 8.85 2.77
CA ARG A 177 -0.96 9.31 2.79
C ARG A 177 -0.29 9.15 1.44
N THR A 178 0.54 10.12 1.08
CA THR A 178 1.46 10.02 -0.06
C THR A 178 2.86 9.73 0.45
N MET A 179 3.63 9.00 -0.33
CA MET A 179 4.93 8.50 0.06
C MET A 179 5.91 8.58 -1.10
N LEU A 180 7.19 8.82 -0.77
CA LEU A 180 8.32 8.72 -1.69
C LEU A 180 9.24 7.57 -1.27
N SER A 181 9.75 6.86 -2.25
CA SER A 181 10.60 5.70 -2.02
C SER A 181 12.06 6.11 -1.75
N ALA A 182 12.64 5.60 -0.68
CA ALA A 182 14.08 5.61 -0.45
C ALA A 182 14.77 4.41 -1.09
N ALA A 183 14.05 3.30 -1.25
CA ALA A 183 14.55 2.09 -1.89
C ALA A 183 13.40 1.34 -2.56
N GLY A 184 13.70 0.69 -3.67
CA GLY A 184 12.73 -0.07 -4.46
C GLY A 184 12.40 0.61 -5.80
N TRP A 185 11.56 -0.06 -6.60
CA TRP A 185 11.28 0.39 -7.96
C TRP A 185 10.39 1.64 -8.02
N ALA A 186 9.31 1.68 -7.24
CA ALA A 186 8.37 2.79 -7.31
C ALA A 186 9.00 4.07 -6.75
N LYS A 187 8.83 5.21 -7.44
CA LYS A 187 9.20 6.51 -6.89
C LYS A 187 8.11 7.05 -5.97
N PHE A 188 6.86 6.88 -6.36
CA PHE A 188 5.68 7.36 -5.66
C PHE A 188 4.84 6.20 -5.17
N SER A 189 4.21 6.41 -4.03
CA SER A 189 3.15 5.53 -3.54
C SER A 189 2.08 6.35 -2.83
N VAL A 190 0.86 5.82 -2.84
CA VAL A 190 -0.26 6.33 -2.05
C VAL A 190 -0.88 5.18 -1.28
N LEU A 191 -1.26 5.44 -0.04
CA LEU A 191 -1.99 4.49 0.79
C LEU A 191 -3.26 5.18 1.29
N TYR A 192 -4.41 4.66 0.86
CA TYR A 192 -5.74 5.02 1.37
C TYR A 192 -6.22 3.92 2.31
N GLU A 193 -6.79 4.33 3.44
CA GLU A 193 -7.33 3.43 4.45
C GLU A 193 -8.84 3.64 4.59
N PHE A 194 -9.61 2.56 4.55
CA PHE A 194 -11.07 2.59 4.60
C PHE A 194 -11.60 1.68 5.71
N THR A 195 -12.80 1.98 6.17
CA THR A 195 -13.51 1.17 7.18
C THR A 195 -14.00 -0.17 6.65
N SER A 196 -14.34 -0.23 5.34
CA SER A 196 -14.80 -1.46 4.67
C SER A 196 -14.62 -1.37 3.16
N LEU A 197 -14.71 -2.52 2.47
CA LEU A 197 -14.76 -2.57 1.01
C LEU A 197 -15.98 -1.85 0.45
N GLU A 198 -17.14 -2.02 1.09
CA GLU A 198 -18.37 -1.36 0.68
C GLU A 198 -18.24 0.17 0.75
N ALA A 199 -17.70 0.69 1.85
CA ALA A 199 -17.47 2.13 2.01
C ALA A 199 -16.52 2.68 0.94
N ARG A 200 -15.43 1.94 0.66
CA ARG A 200 -14.49 2.28 -0.41
C ARG A 200 -15.18 2.25 -1.78
N GLN A 201 -15.89 1.20 -2.13
CA GLN A 201 -16.55 1.06 -3.41
C GLN A 201 -17.56 2.19 -3.63
N LYS A 202 -18.51 2.34 -2.71
CA LYS A 202 -19.61 3.30 -2.83
C LYS A 202 -19.15 4.76 -2.86
N ASN A 203 -18.26 5.13 -1.95
CA ASN A 203 -17.91 6.53 -1.78
C ASN A 203 -16.66 6.95 -2.57
N PHE A 204 -15.67 6.08 -2.67
CA PHE A 204 -14.45 6.39 -3.41
C PHE A 204 -14.57 6.03 -4.89
N GLU A 205 -14.85 4.79 -5.23
CA GLU A 205 -14.84 4.34 -6.63
C GLU A 205 -16.01 4.92 -7.43
N GLU A 206 -17.24 4.72 -6.98
CA GLU A 206 -18.43 5.10 -7.74
C GLU A 206 -18.70 6.61 -7.74
N LYS A 207 -18.49 7.27 -6.59
CA LYS A 207 -18.84 8.70 -6.45
C LYS A 207 -17.69 9.65 -6.71
N HIS A 208 -16.48 9.32 -6.26
CA HIS A 208 -15.35 10.23 -6.35
C HIS A 208 -14.46 9.95 -7.56
N GLU A 209 -13.99 8.72 -7.71
CA GLU A 209 -13.05 8.36 -8.79
C GLU A 209 -13.70 8.50 -10.16
N ALA A 210 -14.93 8.03 -10.31
CA ALA A 210 -15.67 8.10 -11.57
C ALA A 210 -15.80 9.52 -12.14
N LEU A 211 -15.94 10.54 -11.27
CA LEU A 211 -16.03 11.94 -11.68
C LEU A 211 -14.69 12.50 -12.22
N GLY A 212 -13.58 11.89 -11.90
CA GLY A 212 -12.25 12.34 -12.30
C GLY A 212 -11.71 11.71 -13.58
N LEU A 213 -12.45 10.78 -14.21
CA LEU A 213 -11.98 9.99 -15.35
C LEU A 213 -12.37 10.55 -16.72
N THR A 214 -12.96 11.73 -16.79
CA THR A 214 -13.24 12.41 -18.07
C THR A 214 -11.98 13.12 -18.59
N ASP A 215 -11.84 13.26 -19.90
CA ASP A 215 -10.63 13.75 -20.57
C ASP A 215 -10.19 15.17 -20.14
N ASP A 216 -11.14 16.01 -19.70
CA ASP A 216 -10.87 17.37 -19.20
C ASP A 216 -10.38 17.42 -17.75
N LYS A 217 -10.36 16.29 -17.04
CA LYS A 217 -10.03 16.26 -15.62
C LYS A 217 -8.55 16.00 -15.34
N TRP A 218 -8.07 16.60 -14.26
CA TRP A 218 -6.69 16.43 -13.81
C TRP A 218 -6.36 14.97 -13.46
N THR A 219 -7.29 14.24 -12.83
CA THR A 219 -7.13 12.81 -12.52
C THR A 219 -6.88 11.98 -13.78
N HIS A 220 -7.65 12.20 -14.85
CA HIS A 220 -7.45 11.51 -16.13
C HIS A 220 -6.04 11.77 -16.70
N ARG A 221 -5.58 13.02 -16.66
CA ARG A 221 -4.22 13.39 -17.11
C ARG A 221 -3.14 12.66 -16.31
N ILE A 222 -3.29 12.57 -14.96
CA ILE A 222 -2.37 11.82 -14.09
C ILE A 222 -2.26 10.36 -14.51
N HIS A 223 -3.38 9.71 -14.82
CA HIS A 223 -3.39 8.33 -15.27
C HIS A 223 -2.61 8.09 -16.56
N ASN A 224 -2.58 9.07 -17.47
CA ASN A 224 -1.93 8.93 -18.78
C ASN A 224 -0.39 8.94 -18.70
N TYR A 225 0.20 9.61 -17.72
CA TYR A 225 1.65 9.70 -17.59
C TYR A 225 2.24 8.90 -16.42
N THR A 226 1.42 8.32 -15.55
CA THR A 226 1.90 7.43 -14.49
C THR A 226 2.11 6.03 -15.02
N VAL A 227 3.22 5.40 -14.63
CA VAL A 227 3.59 4.02 -14.98
C VAL A 227 3.53 3.20 -13.70
N HIS A 228 2.64 2.23 -13.67
CA HIS A 228 2.31 1.48 -12.47
C HIS A 228 3.08 0.17 -12.34
N ALA A 229 3.40 -0.21 -11.10
CA ALA A 229 3.90 -1.55 -10.78
C ALA A 229 2.82 -2.61 -11.06
N PRO A 230 3.19 -3.88 -11.25
CA PRO A 230 2.23 -4.97 -11.39
C PRO A 230 1.20 -5.00 -10.27
N GLY A 231 -0.08 -5.23 -10.61
CA GLY A 231 -1.19 -5.25 -9.64
C GLY A 231 -1.54 -3.90 -8.98
N SER A 232 -0.82 -2.81 -9.30
CA SER A 232 -1.09 -1.48 -8.73
C SER A 232 -2.12 -0.69 -9.58
N PRO A 233 -3.03 0.09 -8.96
CA PRO A 233 -3.31 0.11 -7.53
C PRO A 233 -3.97 -1.18 -7.05
N SER A 234 -3.60 -1.63 -5.86
CA SER A 234 -4.14 -2.84 -5.24
C SER A 234 -5.17 -2.46 -4.17
N VAL A 235 -6.35 -3.08 -4.22
CA VAL A 235 -7.34 -3.05 -3.13
C VAL A 235 -7.16 -4.32 -2.31
N ALA A 236 -7.05 -4.18 -0.99
CA ALA A 236 -6.71 -5.31 -0.14
C ALA A 236 -7.39 -5.24 1.24
N GLU A 237 -7.76 -6.40 1.75
CA GLU A 237 -8.35 -6.58 3.08
C GLU A 237 -7.29 -7.10 4.05
N ARG A 238 -7.27 -6.54 5.28
CA ARG A 238 -6.34 -6.96 6.31
C ARG A 238 -6.69 -8.34 6.83
N ILE A 239 -5.73 -9.25 6.75
CA ILE A 239 -5.83 -10.62 7.28
C ILE A 239 -5.00 -10.81 8.55
N TRP A 240 -4.06 -9.90 8.87
CA TRP A 240 -3.33 -9.87 10.13
C TRP A 240 -2.87 -8.44 10.47
N PRO A 241 -2.93 -8.01 11.75
CA PRO A 241 -3.69 -8.62 12.83
C PRO A 241 -5.18 -8.69 12.48
N PRO A 242 -5.94 -9.60 13.09
CA PRO A 242 -7.37 -9.73 12.82
C PRO A 242 -8.11 -8.41 12.99
N VAL A 243 -9.10 -8.18 12.15
CA VAL A 243 -10.03 -7.06 12.33
C VAL A 243 -10.99 -7.43 13.45
N ILE A 244 -10.95 -6.68 14.53
CA ILE A 244 -11.90 -6.85 15.64
C ILE A 244 -13.19 -6.15 15.20
N SER A 245 -14.24 -6.93 15.02
CA SER A 245 -15.62 -6.47 14.76
C SER A 245 -16.24 -5.79 15.97
#